data_50ab514cc83bf14769a7dbf56022b1a1
#
_entry.id   50ab514cc83bf14769a7dbf56022b1a1
#
_cell.length_a   1.000
_cell.length_b   1.000
_cell.length_c   1.000
_cell.angle_alpha   90.00
_cell.angle_beta   90.00
_cell.angle_gamma   90.00
#
_symmetry.space_group_name_H-M   'P 1'
#
loop_
_entity.id
_entity.type
_entity.pdbx_description
1 polymer ?
#
loop_
_entity_poly.entity_id
_entity_poly.type
_entity_poly.pdbx_seq_one_letter_code
_entity_poly.pdbx_strand_id
1 'polypeptide(L)'
;MPKEKILKVKGGFEVNGSAEEADNLKNAIISKAMQDYQAHRGQKFRAKSYLWSAVVNIKDITTMQELERLADHFKAKYGFQCYQIAIHRDEGYTDEQGNTRINHHAHLEFVTLDEQTGKNNYQRNKITPKVLRQIQTETANILDMQRSEDVRKTGRKRIEPRVYAQLMEKEKAK
;
A
#
# COMPACT_ATOMS: atom_id res chain seq x y z
N MET A 1 17.81 -13.37 12.73
CA MET A 1 16.63 -12.62 12.25
C MET A 1 15.71 -12.35 13.43
N PRO A 2 15.34 -11.10 13.71
CA PRO A 2 14.32 -10.87 14.70
C PRO A 2 13.02 -11.50 14.22
N LYS A 3 12.39 -12.30 15.09
CA LYS A 3 11.06 -12.83 14.83
C LYS A 3 10.10 -11.66 14.66
N GLU A 4 9.50 -11.54 13.49
CA GLU A 4 8.49 -10.52 13.22
C GLU A 4 7.39 -10.58 14.28
N LYS A 5 7.19 -9.48 14.95
CA LYS A 5 6.16 -9.33 15.96
C LYS A 5 4.85 -9.01 15.28
N ILE A 6 4.08 -10.03 14.95
CA ILE A 6 2.71 -9.82 14.48
C ILE A 6 1.87 -9.47 15.69
N LEU A 7 1.42 -8.23 15.76
CA LEU A 7 0.48 -7.78 16.78
C LEU A 7 -0.95 -7.99 16.27
N LYS A 8 -1.65 -8.97 16.82
CA LYS A 8 -3.07 -9.16 16.56
C LYS A 8 -3.88 -8.28 17.51
N VAL A 9 -4.68 -7.41 16.94
CA VAL A 9 -5.63 -6.57 17.68
C VAL A 9 -7.03 -7.19 17.54
N LYS A 10 -7.81 -7.12 18.62
CA LYS A 10 -9.17 -7.66 18.67
C LYS A 10 -10.01 -7.08 17.52
N GLY A 11 -10.68 -7.94 16.72
CA GLY A 11 -11.56 -7.50 15.64
C GLY A 11 -11.01 -7.67 14.22
N GLY A 12 -10.00 -8.53 13.98
CA GLY A 12 -9.50 -8.84 12.63
C GLY A 12 -8.53 -7.81 12.06
N PHE A 13 -7.84 -7.08 12.92
CA PHE A 13 -6.81 -6.12 12.58
C PHE A 13 -5.43 -6.69 12.94
N GLU A 14 -4.49 -6.66 11.99
CA GLU A 14 -3.11 -7.10 12.20
C GLU A 14 -2.15 -5.99 11.74
N VAL A 15 -1.09 -5.76 12.49
CA VAL A 15 -0.01 -4.84 12.14
C VAL A 15 1.34 -5.52 12.30
N ASN A 16 2.31 -5.15 11.48
CA ASN A 16 3.68 -5.65 11.59
C ASN A 16 4.52 -4.94 12.65
N GLY A 17 4.00 -3.88 13.24
CA GLY A 17 4.61 -3.12 14.32
C GLY A 17 3.60 -2.16 14.92
N SER A 18 3.86 -1.68 16.13
CA SER A 18 3.03 -0.67 16.79
C SER A 18 3.08 0.67 16.05
N ALA A 19 2.13 1.57 16.33
CA ALA A 19 2.14 2.92 15.78
C ALA A 19 3.42 3.69 16.16
N GLU A 20 3.92 3.48 17.38
CA GLU A 20 5.19 4.07 17.84
C GLU A 20 6.39 3.51 17.09
N GLU A 21 6.47 2.19 16.91
CA GLU A 21 7.52 1.55 16.11
C GLU A 21 7.51 2.03 14.66
N ALA A 22 6.33 2.17 14.06
CA ALA A 22 6.16 2.67 12.70
C ALA A 22 6.63 4.12 12.56
N ASP A 23 6.25 4.98 13.52
CA ASP A 23 6.68 6.39 13.55
C ASP A 23 8.20 6.52 13.71
N ASN A 24 8.79 5.74 14.60
CA ASN A 24 10.23 5.73 14.83
C ASN A 24 10.97 5.27 13.57
N LEU A 25 10.51 4.23 12.92
CA LEU A 25 11.11 3.72 11.68
C LEU A 25 10.97 4.74 10.54
N LYS A 26 9.78 5.32 10.36
CA LYS A 26 9.55 6.38 9.38
C LYS A 26 10.51 7.54 9.57
N ASN A 27 10.63 8.05 10.78
CA ASN A 27 11.49 9.19 11.10
C ASN A 27 12.98 8.86 10.92
N ALA A 28 13.40 7.64 11.26
CA ALA A 28 14.76 7.17 11.02
C ALA A 28 15.10 7.10 9.53
N ILE A 29 14.17 6.58 8.71
CA ILE A 29 14.33 6.51 7.26
C ILE A 29 14.47 7.92 6.67
N ILE A 30 13.61 8.86 7.07
CA ILE A 30 13.63 10.24 6.58
C ILE A 30 14.93 10.94 6.98
N SER A 31 15.34 10.83 8.25
CA SER A 31 16.56 11.44 8.76
C SER A 31 17.80 10.95 8.03
N LYS A 32 17.89 9.63 7.83
CA LYS A 32 18.99 9.02 7.06
C LYS A 32 18.99 9.50 5.62
N ALA A 33 17.84 9.57 4.98
CA ALA A 33 17.71 10.03 3.59
C ALA A 33 18.13 11.49 3.42
N MET A 34 17.80 12.35 4.38
CA MET A 34 18.24 13.75 4.38
C MET A 34 19.75 13.85 4.47
N GLN A 35 20.38 13.08 5.36
CA GLN A 35 21.84 13.04 5.51
C GLN A 35 22.51 12.51 4.25
N ASP A 36 22.02 11.42 3.69
CA ASP A 36 22.56 10.81 2.47
C ASP A 36 22.45 11.76 1.27
N TYR A 37 21.32 12.43 1.13
CA TYR A 37 21.11 13.41 0.07
C TYR A 37 22.13 14.57 0.15
N GLN A 38 22.31 15.10 1.35
CA GLN A 38 23.25 16.18 1.58
C GLN A 38 24.71 15.74 1.32
N ALA A 39 25.06 14.52 1.71
CA ALA A 39 26.38 13.95 1.48
C ALA A 39 26.65 13.70 -0.02
N HIS A 40 25.66 13.19 -0.76
CA HIS A 40 25.82 12.89 -2.18
C HIS A 40 25.72 14.10 -3.11
N ARG A 41 24.84 15.04 -2.79
CA ARG A 41 24.54 16.18 -3.65
C ARG A 41 25.22 17.48 -3.23
N GLY A 42 25.70 17.57 -2.00
CA GLY A 42 26.21 18.81 -1.43
C GLY A 42 25.19 19.94 -1.36
N GLN A 43 23.90 19.60 -1.49
CA GLN A 43 22.79 20.55 -1.50
C GLN A 43 21.82 20.24 -0.37
N LYS A 44 21.11 21.26 0.09
CA LYS A 44 20.06 21.11 1.10
C LYS A 44 18.91 20.24 0.56
N PHE A 45 18.45 19.28 1.37
CA PHE A 45 17.29 18.45 1.08
C PHE A 45 16.03 19.32 0.95
N ARG A 46 15.28 19.18 -0.14
CA ARG A 46 14.10 19.98 -0.45
C ARG A 46 12.85 19.19 -0.81
N ALA A 47 12.91 17.86 -0.82
CA ALA A 47 11.77 17.03 -1.15
C ALA A 47 10.62 17.25 -0.15
N LYS A 48 9.39 17.35 -0.63
CA LYS A 48 8.20 17.65 0.18
C LYS A 48 7.18 16.50 0.19
N SER A 49 7.05 15.76 -0.90
CA SER A 49 6.06 14.70 -1.06
C SER A 49 6.77 13.37 -1.21
N TYR A 50 7.10 12.75 -0.10
CA TYR A 50 7.83 11.48 -0.05
C TYR A 50 7.16 10.41 0.79
N LEU A 51 5.92 10.61 1.20
CA LEU A 51 5.09 9.60 1.84
C LEU A 51 4.06 9.08 0.84
N TRP A 52 3.95 7.76 0.74
CA TRP A 52 3.02 7.12 -0.17
C TRP A 52 2.34 5.93 0.51
N SER A 53 1.02 5.85 0.34
CA SER A 53 0.20 4.76 0.86
C SER A 53 -0.31 3.89 -0.27
N ALA A 54 -0.20 2.59 -0.12
CA ALA A 54 -0.84 1.62 -0.99
C ALA A 54 -1.95 0.90 -0.25
N VAL A 55 -3.14 0.85 -0.84
CA VAL A 55 -4.24 0.02 -0.37
C VAL A 55 -4.38 -1.15 -1.32
N VAL A 56 -4.30 -2.36 -0.80
CA VAL A 56 -4.29 -3.60 -1.59
C VAL A 56 -5.42 -4.50 -1.12
N ASN A 57 -6.28 -4.92 -2.04
CA ASN A 57 -7.23 -5.99 -1.77
C ASN A 57 -6.46 -7.31 -1.63
N ILE A 58 -6.80 -8.09 -0.61
CA ILE A 58 -6.14 -9.35 -0.30
C ILE A 58 -7.16 -10.47 -0.15
N LYS A 59 -6.67 -11.71 -0.19
CA LYS A 59 -7.49 -12.89 0.11
C LYS A 59 -7.63 -13.06 1.62
N ASP A 60 -8.62 -13.85 2.03
CA ASP A 60 -8.81 -14.24 3.43
C ASP A 60 -7.59 -14.97 4.01
N ILE A 61 -6.86 -15.72 3.16
CA ILE A 61 -5.67 -16.49 3.52
C ILE A 61 -4.36 -15.74 3.35
N THR A 62 -4.37 -14.51 2.81
CA THR A 62 -3.15 -13.70 2.64
C THR A 62 -2.52 -13.41 4.00
N THR A 63 -1.21 -13.66 4.10
CA THR A 63 -0.47 -13.53 5.35
C THR A 63 0.35 -12.23 5.40
N MET A 64 0.74 -11.83 6.60
CA MET A 64 1.66 -10.70 6.79
C MET A 64 2.99 -10.95 6.08
N GLN A 65 3.49 -12.19 6.08
CA GLN A 65 4.74 -12.54 5.38
C GLN A 65 4.66 -12.31 3.87
N GLU A 66 3.52 -12.61 3.24
CA GLU A 66 3.31 -12.32 1.81
C GLU A 66 3.34 -10.82 1.54
N LEU A 67 2.73 -10.02 2.42
CA LEU A 67 2.74 -8.57 2.31
C LEU A 67 4.14 -7.98 2.55
N GLU A 68 4.92 -8.57 3.42
CA GLU A 68 6.32 -8.17 3.61
C GLU A 68 7.18 -8.49 2.41
N ARG A 69 6.94 -9.62 1.72
CA ARG A 69 7.58 -9.91 0.43
C ARG A 69 7.20 -8.88 -0.63
N LEU A 70 5.95 -8.43 -0.64
CA LEU A 70 5.51 -7.35 -1.52
C LEU A 70 6.25 -6.04 -1.20
N ALA A 71 6.38 -5.70 0.08
CA ALA A 71 7.14 -4.52 0.52
C ALA A 71 8.62 -4.60 0.10
N ASP A 72 9.24 -5.76 0.24
CA ASP A 72 10.62 -6.01 -0.21
C ASP A 72 10.77 -5.82 -1.71
N HIS A 73 9.78 -6.25 -2.49
CA HIS A 73 9.75 -6.04 -3.93
C HIS A 73 9.69 -4.53 -4.29
N PHE A 74 8.85 -3.77 -3.59
CA PHE A 74 8.77 -2.31 -3.78
C PHE A 74 10.11 -1.63 -3.47
N LYS A 75 10.78 -2.06 -2.43
CA LYS A 75 12.11 -1.53 -2.09
C LYS A 75 13.15 -1.87 -3.15
N ALA A 76 13.19 -3.12 -3.58
CA ALA A 76 14.18 -3.59 -4.56
C ALA A 76 13.99 -2.96 -5.93
N LYS A 77 12.75 -2.82 -6.41
CA LYS A 77 12.46 -2.36 -7.77
C LYS A 77 12.23 -0.86 -7.87
N TYR A 78 11.54 -0.27 -6.90
CA TYR A 78 11.13 1.15 -6.94
C TYR A 78 11.86 2.02 -5.93
N GLY A 79 12.58 1.44 -4.99
CA GLY A 79 13.28 2.15 -3.94
C GLY A 79 12.35 2.73 -2.87
N PHE A 80 11.16 2.19 -2.71
CA PHE A 80 10.18 2.61 -1.71
C PHE A 80 10.38 1.83 -0.43
N GLN A 81 10.60 2.52 0.68
CA GLN A 81 10.88 1.92 1.98
C GLN A 81 9.61 1.84 2.81
N CYS A 82 9.14 0.62 3.08
CA CYS A 82 7.93 0.38 3.87
C CYS A 82 8.24 0.53 5.37
N TYR A 83 7.40 1.29 6.07
CA TYR A 83 7.53 1.46 7.51
C TYR A 83 6.36 0.91 8.32
N GLN A 84 5.25 0.56 7.67
CA GLN A 84 4.11 -0.07 8.33
C GLN A 84 3.28 -0.88 7.34
N ILE A 85 2.80 -2.04 7.80
CA ILE A 85 1.79 -2.84 7.10
C ILE A 85 0.65 -3.10 8.08
N ALA A 86 -0.58 -2.79 7.68
CA ALA A 86 -1.77 -3.06 8.45
C ALA A 86 -2.76 -3.87 7.62
N ILE A 87 -3.23 -4.99 8.17
CA ILE A 87 -4.25 -5.82 7.55
C ILE A 87 -5.58 -5.54 8.23
N HIS A 88 -6.59 -5.23 7.44
CA HIS A 88 -7.96 -5.00 7.89
C HIS A 88 -8.87 -6.14 7.42
N ARG A 89 -9.49 -6.84 8.37
CA ARG A 89 -10.47 -7.91 8.13
C ARG A 89 -11.75 -7.68 8.94
N ASP A 90 -11.94 -6.49 9.46
CA ASP A 90 -13.03 -6.08 10.35
C ASP A 90 -14.14 -5.30 9.64
N GLU A 91 -13.94 -4.96 8.37
CA GLU A 91 -14.94 -4.30 7.54
C GLU A 91 -15.75 -5.31 6.75
N GLY A 92 -17.07 -5.26 6.88
CA GLY A 92 -17.99 -6.13 6.18
C GLY A 92 -18.99 -5.38 5.31
N TYR A 93 -19.52 -6.07 4.32
CA TYR A 93 -20.62 -5.59 3.49
C TYR A 93 -21.58 -6.74 3.20
N THR A 94 -22.81 -6.40 2.84
CA THR A 94 -23.82 -7.38 2.42
C THR A 94 -23.85 -7.43 0.89
N ASP A 95 -23.65 -8.61 0.31
CA ASP A 95 -23.71 -8.81 -1.13
C ASP A 95 -25.15 -8.82 -1.67
N GLU A 96 -25.30 -8.94 -2.99
CA GLU A 96 -26.59 -8.95 -3.67
C GLU A 96 -27.50 -10.11 -3.24
N GLN A 97 -26.94 -11.18 -2.73
CA GLN A 97 -27.66 -12.38 -2.27
C GLN A 97 -27.97 -12.32 -0.76
N GLY A 98 -27.67 -11.20 -0.09
CA GLY A 98 -27.91 -11.03 1.33
C GLY A 98 -26.85 -11.67 2.24
N ASN A 99 -25.75 -12.16 1.69
CA ASN A 99 -24.65 -12.75 2.47
C ASN A 99 -23.70 -11.67 2.97
N THR A 100 -23.27 -11.79 4.23
CA THR A 100 -22.25 -10.93 4.78
C THR A 100 -20.87 -11.32 4.23
N ARG A 101 -20.19 -10.35 3.62
CA ARG A 101 -18.84 -10.51 3.09
C ARG A 101 -17.90 -9.60 3.85
N ILE A 102 -16.69 -10.08 4.11
CA ILE A 102 -15.62 -9.28 4.72
C ILE A 102 -14.76 -8.69 3.61
N ASN A 103 -14.50 -7.39 3.72
CA ASN A 103 -13.59 -6.69 2.83
C ASN A 103 -12.16 -6.84 3.37
N HIS A 104 -11.43 -7.82 2.83
CA HIS A 104 -10.04 -8.05 3.19
C HIS A 104 -9.15 -7.09 2.42
N HIS A 105 -8.47 -6.19 3.13
CA HIS A 105 -7.52 -5.27 2.51
C HIS A 105 -6.34 -4.99 3.44
N ALA A 106 -5.25 -4.54 2.85
CA ALA A 106 -4.05 -4.16 3.57
C ALA A 106 -3.63 -2.74 3.17
N HIS A 107 -3.10 -2.02 4.14
CA HIS A 107 -2.45 -0.73 3.95
C HIS A 107 -0.94 -0.91 4.12
N LEU A 108 -0.18 -0.50 3.10
CA LEU A 108 1.28 -0.46 3.17
C LEU A 108 1.71 1.01 3.09
N GLU A 109 2.46 1.45 4.09
CA GLU A 109 2.91 2.83 4.19
C GLU A 109 4.40 2.92 3.87
N PHE A 110 4.76 3.83 2.95
CA PHE A 110 6.11 3.94 2.41
C PHE A 110 6.67 5.34 2.54
N VAL A 111 7.99 5.40 2.75
CA VAL A 111 8.81 6.56 2.44
C VAL A 111 9.45 6.32 1.08
N THR A 112 9.22 7.21 0.12
CA THR A 112 9.69 7.05 -1.25
C THR A 112 11.10 7.59 -1.49
N LEU A 113 11.80 7.97 -0.44
CA LEU A 113 13.20 8.39 -0.49
C LEU A 113 14.12 7.17 -0.63
N ASP A 114 15.10 7.29 -1.51
CA ASP A 114 16.07 6.23 -1.77
C ASP A 114 16.97 5.95 -0.57
N GLU A 115 17.18 4.67 -0.26
CA GLU A 115 17.99 4.24 0.89
C GLU A 115 19.45 4.67 0.80
N GLN A 116 19.99 4.82 -0.39
CA GLN A 116 21.41 5.11 -0.61
C GLN A 116 21.68 6.58 -0.92
N THR A 117 20.80 7.20 -1.70
CA THR A 117 21.01 8.56 -2.20
C THR A 117 20.15 9.62 -1.53
N GLY A 118 19.08 9.23 -0.83
CA GLY A 118 18.09 10.14 -0.27
C GLY A 118 17.19 10.82 -1.30
N LYS A 119 17.36 10.48 -2.58
CA LYS A 119 16.56 11.07 -3.66
C LYS A 119 15.14 10.54 -3.63
N ASN A 120 14.16 11.38 -3.95
CA ASN A 120 12.77 10.95 -4.03
C ASN A 120 12.54 10.10 -5.29
N ASN A 121 12.18 8.83 -5.10
CA ASN A 121 11.92 7.88 -6.18
C ASN A 121 10.51 7.98 -6.75
N TYR A 122 9.60 8.70 -6.07
CA TYR A 122 8.26 8.95 -6.58
C TYR A 122 8.24 10.25 -7.37
N GLN A 123 8.43 10.15 -8.68
CA GLN A 123 8.42 11.29 -9.61
C GLN A 123 7.45 11.00 -10.76
N ARG A 124 6.75 12.03 -11.24
CA ARG A 124 5.76 11.90 -12.33
C ARG A 124 6.30 11.24 -13.58
N ASN A 125 7.55 11.51 -13.94
CA ASN A 125 8.19 10.94 -15.13
C ASN A 125 8.64 9.49 -14.94
N LYS A 126 8.71 9.00 -13.71
CA LYS A 126 9.10 7.61 -13.37
C LYS A 126 7.90 6.74 -13.01
N ILE A 127 6.99 7.26 -12.20
CA ILE A 127 5.78 6.56 -11.80
C ILE A 127 4.62 7.01 -12.70
N THR A 128 4.68 6.53 -13.92
CA THR A 128 3.67 6.82 -14.95
C THR A 128 2.45 5.91 -14.77
N PRO A 129 1.30 6.19 -15.43
CA PRO A 129 0.16 5.28 -15.43
C PRO A 129 0.52 3.86 -15.92
N LYS A 130 1.45 3.74 -16.85
CA LYS A 130 1.98 2.44 -17.29
C LYS A 130 2.68 1.70 -16.16
N VAL A 131 3.52 2.39 -15.38
CA VAL A 131 4.22 1.81 -14.24
C VAL A 131 3.24 1.42 -13.14
N LEU A 132 2.22 2.22 -12.88
CA LEU A 132 1.16 1.88 -11.90
C LEU A 132 0.40 0.62 -12.30
N ARG A 133 0.11 0.42 -13.59
CA ARG A 133 -0.48 -0.82 -14.09
C ARG A 133 0.45 -2.02 -13.90
N GLN A 134 1.74 -1.82 -14.12
CA GLN A 134 2.76 -2.83 -13.90
C GLN A 134 2.86 -3.21 -12.41
N ILE A 135 2.78 -2.23 -11.51
CA ILE A 135 2.73 -2.44 -10.06
C ILE A 135 1.53 -3.32 -9.69
N GLN A 136 0.35 -3.06 -10.27
CA GLN A 136 -0.83 -3.90 -10.02
C GLN A 136 -0.61 -5.35 -10.46
N THR A 137 0.00 -5.57 -11.61
CA THR A 137 0.32 -6.92 -12.11
C THR A 137 1.32 -7.62 -11.19
N GLU A 138 2.37 -6.94 -10.78
CA GLU A 138 3.39 -7.48 -9.88
C GLU A 138 2.79 -7.82 -8.50
N THR A 139 1.95 -6.94 -7.97
CA THR A 139 1.24 -7.15 -6.71
C THR A 139 0.36 -8.40 -6.78
N ALA A 140 -0.42 -8.54 -7.82
CA ALA A 140 -1.27 -9.71 -8.03
C ALA A 140 -0.45 -11.00 -8.10
N ASN A 141 0.69 -10.98 -8.81
CA ASN A 141 1.56 -12.14 -8.92
C ASN A 141 2.20 -12.52 -7.58
N ILE A 142 2.70 -11.55 -6.82
CA ILE A 142 3.35 -11.80 -5.52
C ILE A 142 2.35 -12.32 -4.50
N LEU A 143 1.12 -11.81 -4.51
CA LEU A 143 0.06 -12.22 -3.58
C LEU A 143 -0.77 -13.42 -4.10
N ASP A 144 -0.40 -13.97 -5.24
CA ASP A 144 -1.12 -15.09 -5.89
C ASP A 144 -2.61 -14.77 -6.06
N MET A 145 -2.89 -13.63 -6.69
CA MET A 145 -4.24 -13.13 -6.93
C MET A 145 -4.45 -12.84 -8.40
N GLN A 146 -5.71 -12.91 -8.82
CA GLN A 146 -6.09 -12.45 -10.16
C GLN A 146 -6.13 -10.91 -10.17
N ARG A 147 -5.45 -10.32 -11.16
CA ARG A 147 -5.49 -8.87 -11.36
C ARG A 147 -6.88 -8.43 -11.79
N SER A 148 -7.35 -7.30 -11.25
CA SER A 148 -8.56 -6.65 -11.76
C SER A 148 -8.38 -6.23 -13.22
N GLU A 149 -9.49 -6.20 -13.97
CA GLU A 149 -9.46 -5.87 -15.39
C GLU A 149 -8.95 -4.45 -15.64
N ASP A 150 -8.18 -4.30 -16.72
CA ASP A 150 -7.66 -3.00 -17.14
C ASP A 150 -8.82 -2.08 -17.58
N VAL A 151 -8.86 -0.88 -17.01
CA VAL A 151 -9.87 0.15 -17.32
C VAL A 151 -9.95 0.46 -18.82
N ARG A 152 -8.83 0.35 -19.55
CA ARG A 152 -8.78 0.55 -20.99
C ARG A 152 -9.57 -0.51 -21.77
N LYS A 153 -9.68 -1.72 -21.22
CA LYS A 153 -10.45 -2.83 -21.82
C LYS A 153 -11.93 -2.76 -21.46
N THR A 154 -12.25 -2.35 -20.23
CA THR A 154 -13.62 -2.36 -19.70
C THR A 154 -14.34 -1.03 -19.89
N GLY A 155 -13.63 0.06 -20.15
CA GLY A 155 -14.21 1.40 -20.23
C GLY A 155 -14.78 1.93 -18.93
N ARG A 156 -14.53 1.27 -17.80
CA ARG A 156 -15.02 1.71 -16.50
C ARG A 156 -14.42 3.05 -16.11
N LYS A 157 -15.26 3.97 -15.66
CA LYS A 157 -14.84 5.24 -15.10
C LYS A 157 -14.77 5.13 -13.59
N ARG A 158 -13.80 5.83 -13.01
CA ARG A 158 -13.74 5.95 -11.54
C ARG A 158 -14.99 6.67 -11.06
N ILE A 159 -15.70 6.05 -10.14
CA ILE A 159 -16.85 6.64 -9.45
C ILE A 159 -16.40 6.99 -8.04
N GLU A 160 -16.72 8.21 -7.59
CA GLU A 160 -16.43 8.59 -6.21
C GLU A 160 -17.16 7.66 -5.23
N PRO A 161 -16.52 7.29 -4.08
CA PRO A 161 -17.11 6.35 -3.13
C PRO A 161 -18.51 6.73 -2.67
N ARG A 162 -18.79 8.00 -2.48
CA ARG A 162 -20.15 8.49 -2.11
C ARG A 162 -21.20 8.17 -3.18
N VAL A 163 -20.88 8.45 -4.42
CA VAL A 163 -21.80 8.23 -5.56
C VAL A 163 -22.01 6.73 -5.76
N TYR A 164 -20.95 5.94 -5.64
CA TYR A 164 -21.04 4.48 -5.72
C TYR A 164 -21.94 3.90 -4.65
N ALA A 165 -21.79 4.32 -3.39
CA ALA A 165 -22.64 3.89 -2.27
C ALA A 165 -24.11 4.25 -2.51
N GLN A 166 -24.40 5.44 -3.01
CA GLN A 166 -25.77 5.87 -3.32
C GLN A 166 -26.40 5.05 -4.45
N LEU A 167 -25.63 4.73 -5.48
CA LEU A 167 -26.09 3.87 -6.59
C LEU A 167 -26.41 2.46 -6.08
N MET A 168 -25.59 1.90 -5.22
CA MET A 168 -25.80 0.57 -4.64
C MET A 168 -27.03 0.52 -3.72
N GLU A 169 -27.29 1.57 -2.95
CA GLU A 169 -28.51 1.68 -2.12
C GLU A 169 -29.77 1.76 -2.99
N LYS A 170 -29.75 2.51 -4.09
CA LYS A 170 -30.88 2.59 -5.02
C LYS A 170 -31.16 1.25 -5.70
N GLU A 171 -30.16 0.48 -6.03
CA GLU A 171 -30.33 -0.87 -6.58
C GLU A 171 -30.93 -1.83 -5.57
N LYS A 172 -30.55 -1.73 -4.29
CA LYS A 172 -31.12 -2.54 -3.21
C LYS A 172 -32.59 -2.21 -2.92
N ALA A 173 -33.01 -0.98 -3.17
CA ALA A 173 -34.38 -0.52 -2.94
C ALA A 173 -35.35 -0.93 -4.07
N LYS A 174 -34.90 -1.47 -5.16
CA LYS A 174 -35.70 -2.01 -6.27
C LYS A 174 -35.96 -3.51 -6.05
#